data_d22c17857a821717bb2308152af73308
#
_entry.id   d22c17857a821717bb2308152af73308
#
_cell.length_a   1.000
_cell.length_b   1.000
_cell.length_c   1.000
_cell.angle_alpha   90.00
_cell.angle_beta   90.00
_cell.angle_gamma   90.00
#
_symmetry.space_group_name_H-M   'P 1'
#
loop_
_entity.id
_entity.type
_entity.pdbx_description
1 polymer ?
#
loop_
_entity_poly.entity_id
_entity_poly.type
_entity_poly.pdbx_seq_one_letter_code
_entity_poly.pdbx_strand_id
1 'polypeptide(L)'
;MSRMPIVYSSRSRIEELSRNLYRIDLPMPEAIGPTNSYLFKADGITDSGRSLIVDAGCDEPATREAFDFALRELGVSWGSVDVFITHFHWDHCAGLSQIWSPGMKVYGGIDDYAERGVPVMSAVEIGALERRTSEAHGVNDTYDASYWEPMTRSGSVNPPITRLFEGEVLSVGGYNLRVLQTPGHDLHHLCLYDAESELLVGGDQVLCGGYPPIMVETETDQ
;
A
#
# COMPACT_ATOMS: atom_id res chain seq x y z
N MET A 1 -12.80 -27.61 4.56
CA MET A 1 -11.60 -27.01 3.97
C MET A 1 -10.97 -26.15 5.04
N SER A 2 -9.78 -26.52 5.50
CA SER A 2 -9.07 -25.79 6.57
C SER A 2 -8.59 -24.45 5.99
N ARG A 3 -9.07 -23.32 6.54
CA ARG A 3 -8.43 -22.02 6.29
C ARG A 3 -6.98 -22.18 6.75
N MET A 4 -6.01 -21.86 5.87
CA MET A 4 -4.64 -21.69 6.33
C MET A 4 -4.66 -20.65 7.44
N PRO A 5 -4.13 -20.93 8.63
CA PRO A 5 -4.03 -19.92 9.65
C PRO A 5 -3.06 -18.85 9.17
N ILE A 6 -3.53 -17.61 9.08
CA ILE A 6 -2.64 -16.46 8.92
C ILE A 6 -1.86 -16.40 10.24
N VAL A 7 -0.61 -16.83 10.20
CA VAL A 7 0.27 -16.74 11.36
C VAL A 7 0.88 -15.35 11.36
N TYR A 8 0.34 -14.49 12.20
CA TYR A 8 0.93 -13.17 12.45
C TYR A 8 2.12 -13.34 13.40
N SER A 9 3.24 -12.74 13.08
CA SER A 9 4.27 -12.53 14.09
C SER A 9 3.66 -11.61 15.17
N SER A 10 3.70 -12.03 16.41
CA SER A 10 2.96 -11.46 17.53
C SER A 10 3.43 -10.07 18.00
N ARG A 11 4.21 -9.35 17.20
CA ARG A 11 4.63 -7.96 17.46
C ARG A 11 4.77 -7.22 16.15
N SER A 12 3.87 -6.27 15.91
CA SER A 12 4.11 -5.21 14.93
C SER A 12 5.45 -4.55 15.26
N ARG A 13 6.37 -4.60 14.32
CA ARG A 13 7.69 -4.01 14.51
C ARG A 13 7.64 -2.57 14.02
N ILE A 14 8.08 -1.65 14.86
CA ILE A 14 8.30 -0.25 14.51
C ILE A 14 9.81 -0.05 14.46
N GLU A 15 10.28 0.54 13.39
CA GLU A 15 11.68 0.91 13.24
C GLU A 15 11.79 2.38 12.88
N GLU A 16 12.52 3.14 13.66
CA GLU A 16 12.87 4.52 13.32
C GLU A 16 13.98 4.48 12.25
N LEU A 17 13.67 4.97 11.05
CA LEU A 17 14.61 5.03 9.93
C LEU A 17 15.41 6.32 9.94
N SER A 18 14.74 7.41 10.30
CA SER A 18 15.35 8.72 10.52
C SER A 18 14.40 9.60 11.33
N ARG A 19 14.80 10.83 11.63
CA ARG A 19 13.97 11.77 12.41
C ARG A 19 12.56 11.86 11.81
N ASN A 20 11.54 11.57 12.61
CA ASN A 20 10.13 11.61 12.26
C ASN A 20 9.71 10.64 11.15
N LEU A 21 10.55 9.68 10.73
CA LEU A 21 10.22 8.66 9.76
C LEU A 21 10.34 7.26 10.37
N TYR A 22 9.27 6.52 10.36
CA TYR A 22 9.16 5.18 10.93
C TYR A 22 8.65 4.19 9.91
N ARG A 23 9.24 2.99 9.90
CA ARG A 23 8.69 1.82 9.21
C ARG A 23 7.82 1.04 10.17
N ILE A 24 6.67 0.59 9.68
CA ILE A 24 5.73 -0.25 10.41
C ILE A 24 5.56 -1.53 9.60
N ASP A 25 5.96 -2.66 10.17
CA ASP A 25 5.75 -3.96 9.55
C ASP A 25 4.26 -4.32 9.68
N LEU A 26 3.60 -4.52 8.53
CA LEU A 26 2.20 -4.91 8.48
C LEU A 26 2.06 -6.40 8.20
N PRO A 27 1.08 -7.05 8.83
CA PRO A 27 0.84 -8.47 8.64
C PRO A 27 0.29 -8.73 7.23
N MET A 28 0.81 -9.79 6.62
CA MET A 28 0.34 -10.35 5.35
C MET A 28 0.16 -11.86 5.46
N PRO A 29 -0.55 -12.51 4.52
CA PRO A 29 -0.57 -13.97 4.44
C PRO A 29 0.86 -14.53 4.43
N GLU A 30 1.11 -15.58 5.23
CA GLU A 30 2.45 -16.14 5.48
C GLU A 30 3.23 -16.47 4.20
N ALA A 31 2.54 -16.83 3.12
CA ALA A 31 3.16 -17.19 1.84
C ALA A 31 3.84 -16.01 1.11
N ILE A 32 3.47 -14.77 1.45
CA ILE A 32 3.94 -13.57 0.72
C ILE A 32 4.98 -12.81 1.56
N GLY A 33 4.92 -12.95 2.88
CA GLY A 33 5.76 -12.21 3.81
C GLY A 33 5.15 -10.85 4.21
N PRO A 34 5.76 -10.14 5.17
CA PRO A 34 5.22 -8.87 5.65
C PRO A 34 5.36 -7.77 4.59
N THR A 35 4.36 -6.90 4.50
CA THR A 35 4.48 -5.63 3.79
C THR A 35 4.88 -4.51 4.74
N ASN A 36 5.38 -3.40 4.20
CA ASN A 36 5.82 -2.26 4.97
C ASN A 36 4.90 -1.06 4.73
N SER A 37 4.52 -0.40 5.80
CA SER A 37 3.98 0.95 5.77
C SER A 37 4.98 1.92 6.36
N TYR A 38 4.92 3.17 5.96
CA TYR A 38 5.78 4.20 6.52
C TYR A 38 4.94 5.30 7.17
N LEU A 39 5.39 5.78 8.32
CA LEU A 39 4.79 6.91 9.01
C LEU A 39 5.76 8.08 9.02
N PHE A 40 5.39 9.16 8.34
CA PHE A 40 5.99 10.47 8.53
C PHE A 40 5.23 11.17 9.64
N LYS A 41 5.86 11.29 10.80
CA LYS A 41 5.25 11.90 11.98
C LYS A 41 5.35 13.40 11.90
N ALA A 42 4.22 14.09 11.99
CA ALA A 42 4.17 15.54 12.06
C ALA A 42 4.98 16.08 13.24
N ASP A 43 5.70 17.15 13.02
CA ASP A 43 6.45 17.85 14.08
C ASP A 43 5.68 19.04 14.67
N GLY A 44 4.59 19.45 14.02
CA GLY A 44 3.75 20.59 14.44
C GLY A 44 4.44 21.94 14.30
N ILE A 45 5.58 22.00 13.62
CA ILE A 45 6.40 23.21 13.43
C ILE A 45 6.49 23.55 11.94
N THR A 46 6.87 22.55 11.12
CA THR A 46 7.11 22.73 9.68
C THR A 46 5.93 22.27 8.82
N ASP A 47 4.89 21.73 9.44
CA ASP A 47 3.75 21.11 8.77
C ASP A 47 2.40 21.51 9.38
N SER A 48 1.33 20.92 8.87
CA SER A 48 -0.04 21.15 9.34
C SER A 48 -0.38 20.49 10.68
N GLY A 49 0.56 19.81 11.32
CA GLY A 49 0.34 18.98 12.51
C GLY A 49 -0.35 17.65 12.19
N ARG A 50 -0.42 17.26 10.91
CA ARG A 50 -0.96 15.99 10.47
C ARG A 50 0.15 15.08 9.98
N SER A 51 0.21 13.89 10.55
CA SER A 51 1.13 12.83 10.14
C SER A 51 0.64 12.15 8.86
N LEU A 52 1.54 11.55 8.10
CA LEU A 52 1.22 10.86 6.85
C LEU A 52 1.62 9.39 6.97
N ILE A 53 0.64 8.50 6.81
CA ILE A 53 0.87 7.08 6.59
C ILE A 53 1.02 6.86 5.07
N VAL A 54 2.05 6.13 4.67
CA VAL A 54 2.22 5.67 3.29
C VAL A 54 1.89 4.19 3.23
N ASP A 55 0.88 3.86 2.45
CA ASP A 55 0.26 2.56 2.27
C ASP A 55 -0.45 2.00 3.52
N ALA A 56 -1.65 1.50 3.29
CA ALA A 56 -2.55 1.07 4.35
C ALA A 56 -2.51 -0.44 4.63
N GLY A 57 -1.82 -1.21 3.79
CA GLY A 57 -1.78 -2.67 3.93
C GLY A 57 -3.07 -3.36 3.47
N CYS A 58 -3.27 -4.58 3.97
CA CYS A 58 -4.39 -5.45 3.64
C CYS A 58 -5.64 -5.16 4.47
N ASP A 59 -6.83 -5.54 3.97
CA ASP A 59 -8.08 -5.50 4.71
C ASP A 59 -8.18 -6.65 5.74
N GLU A 60 -7.37 -6.54 6.79
CA GLU A 60 -7.32 -7.51 7.88
C GLU A 60 -7.35 -6.79 9.25
N PRO A 61 -8.05 -7.33 10.25
CA PRO A 61 -8.06 -6.73 11.60
C PRO A 61 -6.67 -6.51 12.20
N ALA A 62 -5.73 -7.40 11.88
CA ALA A 62 -4.35 -7.29 12.35
C ALA A 62 -3.61 -6.08 11.76
N THR A 63 -4.00 -5.59 10.59
CA THR A 63 -3.51 -4.32 10.02
C THR A 63 -3.90 -3.15 10.94
N ARG A 64 -5.15 -3.12 11.39
CA ARG A 64 -5.62 -2.11 12.35
C ARG A 64 -4.88 -2.20 13.66
N GLU A 65 -4.70 -3.40 14.19
CA GLU A 65 -3.97 -3.63 15.46
C GLU A 65 -2.52 -3.15 15.36
N ALA A 66 -1.85 -3.39 14.21
CA ALA A 66 -0.50 -2.95 13.95
C ALA A 66 -0.39 -1.42 13.97
N PHE A 67 -1.28 -0.73 13.29
CA PHE A 67 -1.31 0.74 13.31
C PHE A 67 -1.71 1.30 14.67
N ASP A 68 -2.70 0.73 15.36
CA ASP A 68 -3.09 1.18 16.72
C ASP A 68 -1.92 1.07 17.69
N PHE A 69 -1.13 -0.01 17.59
CA PHE A 69 0.09 -0.17 18.36
C PHE A 69 1.10 0.92 18.01
N ALA A 70 1.43 1.08 16.72
CA ALA A 70 2.44 2.01 16.26
C ALA A 70 2.10 3.47 16.63
N LEU A 71 0.87 3.90 16.34
CA LEU A 71 0.45 5.27 16.63
C LEU A 71 0.46 5.57 18.12
N ARG A 72 0.04 4.61 18.96
CA ARG A 72 0.09 4.76 20.42
C ARG A 72 1.53 4.90 20.92
N GLU A 73 2.45 4.03 20.50
CA GLU A 73 3.86 4.09 20.91
C GLU A 73 4.53 5.39 20.46
N LEU A 74 4.13 5.92 19.30
CA LEU A 74 4.68 7.15 18.75
C LEU A 74 3.94 8.41 19.20
N GLY A 75 2.88 8.28 20.01
CA GLY A 75 2.09 9.41 20.50
C GLY A 75 1.32 10.15 19.39
N VAL A 76 0.91 9.45 18.33
CA VAL A 76 0.14 10.00 17.21
C VAL A 76 -1.33 9.63 17.36
N SER A 77 -2.22 10.61 17.17
CA SER A 77 -3.66 10.39 17.19
C SER A 77 -4.21 10.10 15.80
N TRP A 78 -5.15 9.17 15.67
CA TRP A 78 -5.87 8.92 14.41
C TRP A 78 -6.52 10.20 13.82
N GLY A 79 -6.98 11.11 14.68
CA GLY A 79 -7.54 12.40 14.24
C GLY A 79 -6.54 13.33 13.53
N SER A 80 -5.25 13.06 13.65
CA SER A 80 -4.16 13.84 13.04
C SER A 80 -3.34 13.04 12.02
N VAL A 81 -3.98 12.07 11.35
CA VAL A 81 -3.33 11.24 10.33
C VAL A 81 -4.05 11.42 8.99
N ASP A 82 -3.27 11.52 7.93
CA ASP A 82 -3.69 11.36 6.54
C ASP A 82 -2.97 10.16 5.92
N VAL A 83 -3.44 9.65 4.79
CA VAL A 83 -2.87 8.47 4.12
C VAL A 83 -2.49 8.83 2.70
N PHE A 84 -1.33 8.38 2.26
CA PHE A 84 -0.90 8.37 0.88
C PHE A 84 -0.82 6.92 0.39
N ILE A 85 -1.41 6.63 -0.75
CA ILE A 85 -1.38 5.32 -1.40
C ILE A 85 -0.46 5.41 -2.60
N THR A 86 0.61 4.60 -2.59
CA THR A 86 1.58 4.56 -3.68
C THR A 86 0.94 4.04 -4.96
N HIS A 87 0.14 2.99 -4.82
CA HIS A 87 -0.67 2.40 -5.89
C HIS A 87 -1.83 1.59 -5.30
N PHE A 88 -2.75 1.15 -6.14
CA PHE A 88 -4.01 0.61 -5.65
C PHE A 88 -4.09 -0.93 -5.65
N HIS A 89 -2.98 -1.64 -5.52
CA HIS A 89 -3.00 -3.07 -5.21
C HIS A 89 -3.53 -3.32 -3.79
N TRP A 90 -4.12 -4.50 -3.61
CA TRP A 90 -4.87 -4.88 -2.39
C TRP A 90 -4.03 -4.81 -1.11
N ASP A 91 -2.75 -5.08 -1.19
CA ASP A 91 -1.80 -5.08 -0.07
C ASP A 91 -1.24 -3.69 0.28
N HIS A 92 -1.59 -2.68 -0.51
CA HIS A 92 -1.26 -1.27 -0.26
C HIS A 92 -2.49 -0.44 0.12
N CYS A 93 -3.65 -0.72 -0.45
CA CYS A 93 -4.82 0.14 -0.27
C CYS A 93 -6.01 -0.50 0.46
N ALA A 94 -6.15 -1.83 0.48
CA ALA A 94 -7.35 -2.46 1.04
C ALA A 94 -7.51 -2.22 2.55
N GLY A 95 -6.40 -2.03 3.28
CA GLY A 95 -6.38 -1.68 4.69
C GLY A 95 -7.05 -0.34 5.02
N LEU A 96 -7.33 0.51 4.02
CA LEU A 96 -8.17 1.70 4.22
C LEU A 96 -9.53 1.34 4.85
N SER A 97 -10.06 0.14 4.58
CA SER A 97 -11.28 -0.38 5.23
C SER A 97 -11.15 -0.49 6.75
N GLN A 98 -9.94 -0.70 7.23
CA GLN A 98 -9.66 -0.88 8.65
C GLN A 98 -9.32 0.43 9.36
N ILE A 99 -8.71 1.39 8.66
CA ILE A 99 -8.13 2.57 9.29
C ILE A 99 -8.83 3.89 8.94
N TRP A 100 -9.49 3.99 7.80
CA TRP A 100 -10.08 5.26 7.37
C TRP A 100 -11.22 5.71 8.28
N SER A 101 -11.30 7.01 8.49
CA SER A 101 -12.41 7.67 9.19
C SER A 101 -12.70 9.04 8.58
N PRO A 102 -13.93 9.57 8.73
CA PRO A 102 -14.27 10.91 8.28
C PRO A 102 -13.29 11.97 8.82
N GLY A 103 -12.77 12.82 7.93
CA GLY A 103 -11.76 13.83 8.24
C GLY A 103 -10.32 13.41 7.95
N MET A 104 -10.06 12.14 7.70
CA MET A 104 -8.80 11.65 7.16
C MET A 104 -8.78 11.85 5.65
N LYS A 105 -7.75 12.52 5.13
CA LYS A 105 -7.53 12.63 3.70
C LYS A 105 -6.79 11.40 3.19
N VAL A 106 -7.17 10.95 2.00
CA VAL A 106 -6.46 9.91 1.26
C VAL A 106 -5.95 10.52 -0.03
N TYR A 107 -4.65 10.39 -0.26
CA TYR A 107 -3.96 10.85 -1.46
C TYR A 107 -3.58 9.66 -2.33
N GLY A 108 -3.58 9.81 -3.65
CA GLY A 108 -3.20 8.76 -4.58
C GLY A 108 -3.16 9.21 -6.03
N GLY A 109 -2.90 8.30 -6.97
CA GLY A 109 -2.76 8.57 -8.40
C GLY A 109 -4.05 8.54 -9.22
N ILE A 110 -5.21 8.27 -8.60
CA ILE A 110 -6.52 8.15 -9.27
C ILE A 110 -7.53 9.13 -8.67
N ASP A 111 -8.55 9.50 -9.44
CA ASP A 111 -9.70 10.27 -8.95
C ASP A 111 -10.81 9.37 -8.44
N ASP A 112 -10.99 8.20 -9.07
CA ASP A 112 -12.04 7.23 -8.77
C ASP A 112 -11.45 5.82 -8.75
N TYR A 113 -11.93 4.98 -7.84
CA TYR A 113 -11.56 3.56 -7.78
C TYR A 113 -11.89 2.78 -9.07
N ALA A 114 -12.81 3.26 -9.89
CA ALA A 114 -13.09 2.69 -11.21
C ALA A 114 -11.92 2.83 -12.20
N GLU A 115 -11.02 3.80 -11.98
CA GLU A 115 -9.83 4.00 -12.80
C GLU A 115 -8.73 2.95 -12.59
N ARG A 116 -8.84 2.13 -11.56
CA ARG A 116 -7.88 1.04 -11.31
C ARG A 116 -7.69 0.13 -12.53
N GLY A 117 -8.65 0.12 -13.46
CA GLY A 117 -8.59 -0.72 -14.66
C GLY A 117 -8.73 -2.21 -14.37
N VAL A 118 -8.59 -2.62 -13.12
CA VAL A 118 -8.69 -4.02 -12.70
C VAL A 118 -10.16 -4.40 -12.63
N PRO A 119 -10.66 -5.27 -13.53
CA PRO A 119 -11.97 -5.86 -13.33
C PRO A 119 -12.00 -6.51 -11.96
N VAL A 120 -13.12 -6.38 -11.24
CA VAL A 120 -13.33 -7.14 -10.01
C VAL A 120 -13.41 -8.63 -10.40
N MET A 121 -12.26 -9.26 -10.51
CA MET A 121 -12.15 -10.67 -10.83
C MET A 121 -12.27 -11.50 -9.56
N SER A 122 -13.00 -12.59 -9.63
CA SER A 122 -12.98 -13.58 -8.55
C SER A 122 -11.61 -14.29 -8.51
N ALA A 123 -11.25 -14.85 -7.36
CA ALA A 123 -10.03 -15.64 -7.22
C ALA A 123 -9.91 -16.77 -8.24
N VAL A 124 -11.05 -17.32 -8.68
CA VAL A 124 -11.12 -18.35 -9.72
C VAL A 124 -10.76 -17.79 -11.09
N GLU A 125 -11.25 -16.59 -11.42
CA GLU A 125 -10.96 -15.92 -12.70
C GLU A 125 -9.50 -15.48 -12.77
N ILE A 126 -8.94 -14.92 -11.69
CA ILE A 126 -7.52 -14.57 -11.59
C ILE A 126 -6.66 -15.81 -11.76
N GLY A 127 -6.92 -16.88 -11.02
CA GLY A 127 -6.18 -18.13 -11.13
C GLY A 127 -6.29 -18.79 -12.51
N ALA A 128 -7.41 -18.61 -13.22
CA ALA A 128 -7.57 -19.08 -14.59
C ALA A 128 -6.79 -18.24 -15.61
N LEU A 129 -6.74 -16.92 -15.41
CA LEU A 129 -5.94 -16.00 -16.24
C LEU A 129 -4.45 -16.29 -16.07
N GLU A 130 -3.99 -16.34 -14.82
CA GLU A 130 -2.60 -16.64 -14.49
C GLU A 130 -2.14 -17.97 -15.06
N ARG A 131 -2.95 -19.03 -14.95
CA ARG A 131 -2.62 -20.34 -15.51
C ARG A 131 -2.44 -20.26 -17.03
N ARG A 132 -3.34 -19.60 -17.76
CA ARG A 132 -3.22 -19.43 -19.20
C ARG A 132 -1.97 -18.65 -19.59
N THR A 133 -1.65 -17.60 -18.84
CA THR A 133 -0.46 -16.79 -19.08
C THR A 133 0.81 -17.59 -18.79
N SER A 134 0.86 -18.29 -17.67
CA SER A 134 1.99 -19.16 -17.30
C SER A 134 2.23 -20.26 -18.31
N GLU A 135 1.17 -20.96 -18.76
CA GLU A 135 1.25 -21.99 -19.81
C GLU A 135 1.77 -21.41 -21.14
N ALA A 136 1.28 -20.22 -21.54
CA ALA A 136 1.73 -19.55 -22.76
C ALA A 136 3.22 -19.19 -22.74
N HIS A 137 3.76 -18.93 -21.54
CA HIS A 137 5.18 -18.60 -21.34
C HIS A 137 6.03 -19.80 -20.88
N GLY A 138 5.47 -21.02 -20.87
CA GLY A 138 6.20 -22.24 -20.51
C GLY A 138 6.47 -22.39 -19.02
N VAL A 139 5.75 -21.67 -18.17
CA VAL A 139 5.80 -21.79 -16.72
C VAL A 139 4.76 -22.79 -16.24
N ASN A 140 5.16 -23.80 -15.48
CA ASN A 140 4.26 -24.84 -14.97
C ASN A 140 3.89 -24.66 -13.49
N ASP A 141 4.29 -23.56 -12.90
CA ASP A 141 3.99 -23.26 -11.50
C ASP A 141 2.73 -22.39 -11.44
N THR A 142 1.65 -22.97 -10.97
CA THR A 142 0.35 -22.30 -10.89
C THR A 142 -0.20 -22.42 -9.48
N TYR A 143 -0.70 -21.32 -8.96
CA TYR A 143 -1.35 -21.27 -7.65
C TYR A 143 -2.84 -21.63 -7.79
N ASP A 144 -3.40 -22.22 -6.76
CA ASP A 144 -4.84 -22.49 -6.73
C ASP A 144 -5.65 -21.23 -6.32
N ALA A 145 -6.98 -21.31 -6.44
CA ALA A 145 -7.85 -20.18 -6.13
C ALA A 145 -7.70 -19.67 -4.68
N SER A 146 -7.27 -20.50 -3.74
CA SER A 146 -7.10 -20.11 -2.33
C SER A 146 -5.93 -19.15 -2.13
N TYR A 147 -4.93 -19.20 -2.99
CA TYR A 147 -3.82 -18.24 -3.00
C TYR A 147 -4.30 -16.85 -3.40
N TRP A 148 -5.23 -16.77 -4.37
CA TRP A 148 -5.76 -15.51 -4.90
C TRP A 148 -6.89 -14.90 -4.07
N GLU A 149 -7.51 -15.70 -3.17
CA GLU A 149 -8.66 -15.25 -2.37
C GLU A 149 -8.39 -13.97 -1.55
N PRO A 150 -7.22 -13.77 -0.92
CA PRO A 150 -6.90 -12.52 -0.25
C PRO A 150 -6.80 -11.32 -1.19
N MET A 151 -6.28 -11.53 -2.40
CA MET A 151 -6.05 -10.48 -3.41
C MET A 151 -7.35 -9.96 -4.03
N THR A 152 -8.44 -10.73 -3.95
CA THR A 152 -9.76 -10.32 -4.45
C THR A 152 -10.59 -9.56 -3.43
N ARG A 153 -10.11 -9.44 -2.21
CA ARG A 153 -10.73 -8.64 -1.17
C ARG A 153 -10.42 -7.17 -1.42
N SER A 154 -11.14 -6.56 -2.36
CA SER A 154 -11.21 -5.11 -2.41
C SER A 154 -11.82 -4.63 -1.10
N GLY A 155 -11.17 -3.64 -0.46
CA GLY A 155 -11.65 -3.10 0.80
C GLY A 155 -13.12 -2.71 0.73
N SER A 156 -13.85 -2.93 1.82
CA SER A 156 -15.29 -2.63 1.92
C SER A 156 -15.58 -1.12 1.93
N VAL A 157 -14.56 -0.28 2.07
CA VAL A 157 -14.65 1.17 2.14
C VAL A 157 -13.81 1.80 1.04
N ASN A 158 -14.45 2.64 0.24
CA ASN A 158 -13.82 3.43 -0.80
C ASN A 158 -13.85 4.92 -0.39
N PRO A 159 -12.89 5.42 0.41
CA PRO A 159 -12.85 6.82 0.79
C PRO A 159 -12.60 7.72 -0.42
N PRO A 160 -13.06 8.98 -0.39
CA PRO A 160 -12.70 9.92 -1.44
C PRO A 160 -11.18 10.11 -1.51
N ILE A 161 -10.65 10.05 -2.73
CA ILE A 161 -9.23 10.23 -2.99
C ILE A 161 -8.98 11.67 -3.43
N THR A 162 -7.92 12.25 -2.93
CA THR A 162 -7.33 13.48 -3.47
C THR A 162 -6.22 13.07 -4.41
N ARG A 163 -6.49 13.14 -5.72
CA ARG A 163 -5.49 12.82 -6.73
C ARG A 163 -4.32 13.78 -6.65
N LEU A 164 -3.13 13.23 -6.74
CA LEU A 164 -1.89 13.99 -6.83
C LEU A 164 -1.25 13.80 -8.21
N PHE A 165 -0.58 14.86 -8.64
CA PHE A 165 0.09 14.92 -9.93
C PHE A 165 1.60 15.08 -9.77
N GLU A 166 2.32 14.80 -10.86
CA GLU A 166 3.77 14.99 -10.95
C GLU A 166 4.21 16.35 -10.41
N GLY A 167 5.16 16.33 -9.48
CA GLY A 167 5.79 17.54 -8.93
C GLY A 167 5.05 18.21 -7.76
N GLU A 168 3.84 17.77 -7.39
CA GLU A 168 3.18 18.24 -6.17
C GLU A 168 3.98 17.84 -4.94
N VAL A 169 3.85 18.59 -3.85
CA VAL A 169 4.65 18.38 -2.63
C VAL A 169 3.76 18.23 -1.40
N LEU A 170 4.00 17.18 -0.65
CA LEU A 170 3.44 16.99 0.69
C LEU A 170 4.52 17.31 1.73
N SER A 171 4.30 18.34 2.55
CA SER A 171 5.23 18.70 3.63
C SER A 171 4.75 18.10 4.95
N VAL A 172 5.59 17.26 5.58
CA VAL A 172 5.29 16.58 6.84
C VAL A 172 6.57 16.20 7.58
N GLY A 173 6.62 16.47 8.88
CA GLY A 173 7.69 16.01 9.77
C GLY A 173 9.09 16.54 9.45
N GLY A 174 9.18 17.62 8.67
CA GLY A 174 10.44 18.20 8.17
C GLY A 174 10.85 17.71 6.78
N TYR A 175 10.04 16.87 6.12
CA TYR A 175 10.24 16.41 4.73
C TYR A 175 9.37 17.19 3.77
N ASN A 176 9.88 17.40 2.55
CA ASN A 176 9.18 17.96 1.41
C ASN A 176 9.06 16.90 0.31
N LEU A 177 8.09 16.02 0.49
CA LEU A 177 7.87 14.82 -0.30
C LEU A 177 7.27 15.21 -1.66
N ARG A 178 8.10 15.27 -2.70
CA ARG A 178 7.66 15.52 -4.08
C ARG A 178 7.08 14.25 -4.67
N VAL A 179 5.91 14.36 -5.26
CA VAL A 179 5.25 13.30 -6.01
C VAL A 179 5.98 13.07 -7.33
N LEU A 180 6.31 11.83 -7.62
CA LEU A 180 6.82 11.36 -8.90
C LEU A 180 5.82 10.36 -9.48
N GLN A 181 5.35 10.59 -10.70
CA GLN A 181 4.55 9.60 -11.42
C GLN A 181 5.47 8.53 -12.00
N THR A 182 5.27 7.30 -11.58
CA THR A 182 6.16 6.16 -11.90
C THR A 182 5.35 4.99 -12.45
N PRO A 183 4.68 5.15 -13.62
CA PRO A 183 3.95 4.05 -14.22
C PRO A 183 4.89 2.90 -14.59
N GLY A 184 4.44 1.66 -14.40
CA GLY A 184 5.21 0.46 -14.69
C GLY A 184 4.63 -0.76 -13.99
N HIS A 185 4.86 -0.90 -12.69
CA HIS A 185 4.25 -1.92 -11.87
C HIS A 185 2.71 -1.77 -11.81
N ASP A 186 2.24 -0.53 -11.71
CA ASP A 186 0.84 -0.10 -11.80
C ASP A 186 0.80 1.18 -12.64
N LEU A 187 -0.24 1.39 -13.43
CA LEU A 187 -0.38 2.56 -14.32
C LEU A 187 -0.49 3.88 -13.55
N HIS A 188 -1.01 3.84 -12.34
CA HIS A 188 -1.25 5.00 -11.48
C HIS A 188 -0.28 5.07 -10.31
N HIS A 189 0.85 4.34 -10.40
CA HIS A 189 1.85 4.29 -9.36
C HIS A 189 2.51 5.65 -9.14
N LEU A 190 2.64 6.02 -7.87
CA LEU A 190 3.32 7.23 -7.41
C LEU A 190 4.45 6.87 -6.43
N CYS A 191 5.61 7.49 -6.61
CA CYS A 191 6.65 7.53 -5.59
C CYS A 191 6.65 8.90 -4.89
N LEU A 192 7.26 8.95 -3.70
CA LEU A 192 7.53 10.21 -2.99
C LEU A 192 9.04 10.39 -2.85
N TYR A 193 9.54 11.58 -3.20
CA TYR A 193 10.96 11.89 -3.13
C TYR A 193 11.22 13.19 -2.35
N ASP A 194 12.09 13.12 -1.36
CA ASP A 194 12.62 14.29 -0.66
C ASP A 194 14.09 14.50 -1.05
N ALA A 195 14.35 15.62 -1.72
CA ALA A 195 15.66 15.89 -2.28
C ALA A 195 16.70 16.30 -1.22
N GLU A 196 16.26 16.85 -0.09
CA GLU A 196 17.16 17.30 0.98
C GLU A 196 17.76 16.12 1.73
N SER A 197 16.96 15.11 2.03
CA SER A 197 17.40 13.88 2.70
C SER A 197 17.80 12.75 1.75
N GLU A 198 17.65 12.96 0.42
CA GLU A 198 17.86 11.94 -0.62
C GLU A 198 17.00 10.68 -0.39
N LEU A 199 15.79 10.87 0.15
CA LEU A 199 14.86 9.82 0.50
C LEU A 199 13.90 9.55 -0.66
N LEU A 200 13.75 8.27 -1.04
CA LEU A 200 12.74 7.79 -1.97
C LEU A 200 11.84 6.77 -1.25
N VAL A 201 10.53 7.03 -1.27
CA VAL A 201 9.51 6.02 -0.96
C VAL A 201 9.02 5.47 -2.30
N GLY A 202 9.48 4.28 -2.65
CA GLY A 202 9.36 3.71 -3.99
C GLY A 202 8.14 2.83 -4.22
N GLY A 203 7.35 2.52 -3.18
CA GLY A 203 6.31 1.51 -3.30
C GLY A 203 6.86 0.24 -3.94
N ASP A 204 6.10 -0.35 -4.85
CA ASP A 204 6.51 -1.55 -5.59
C ASP A 204 7.28 -1.25 -6.88
N GLN A 205 7.59 0.02 -7.15
CA GLN A 205 8.44 0.38 -8.28
C GLN A 205 9.93 0.08 -8.02
N VAL A 206 10.35 0.12 -6.74
CA VAL A 206 11.73 -0.18 -6.34
C VAL A 206 11.72 -1.10 -5.12
N LEU A 207 12.07 -2.35 -5.33
CA LEU A 207 12.16 -3.36 -4.28
C LEU A 207 13.61 -3.64 -3.89
N CYS A 208 13.93 -3.56 -2.59
CA CYS A 208 15.26 -3.92 -2.10
C CYS A 208 15.43 -5.44 -2.09
N GLY A 209 16.30 -5.95 -2.96
CA GLY A 209 16.61 -7.38 -3.04
C GLY A 209 15.65 -8.22 -3.88
N GLY A 210 14.80 -7.59 -4.68
CA GLY A 210 13.87 -8.22 -5.60
C GLY A 210 13.70 -7.45 -6.90
N TYR A 211 12.85 -7.96 -7.76
CA TYR A 211 12.41 -7.29 -8.99
C TYR A 211 10.93 -6.95 -8.85
N PRO A 212 10.51 -5.71 -9.17
CA PRO A 212 9.10 -5.38 -9.20
C PRO A 212 8.40 -6.23 -10.28
N PRO A 213 7.30 -6.92 -9.96
CA PRO A 213 6.52 -7.59 -10.98
C PRO A 213 5.86 -6.54 -11.89
N ILE A 214 5.90 -6.76 -13.18
CA ILE A 214 5.09 -5.99 -14.13
C ILE A 214 3.76 -6.72 -14.24
N MET A 215 2.70 -6.09 -13.77
CA MET A 215 1.36 -6.66 -13.85
C MET A 215 0.72 -6.29 -15.17
N VAL A 216 0.23 -7.28 -15.90
CA VAL A 216 -0.60 -7.04 -17.09
C VAL A 216 -2.04 -6.96 -16.61
N GLU A 217 -2.52 -5.75 -16.40
CA GLU A 217 -3.83 -5.51 -15.82
C GLU A 217 -4.95 -5.55 -16.84
N THR A 218 -4.64 -5.23 -18.11
CA THR A 218 -5.60 -5.28 -19.23
C THR A 218 -4.93 -5.76 -20.53
N GLU A 219 -5.74 -6.23 -21.51
CA GLU A 219 -5.24 -6.58 -22.86
C GLU A 219 -4.65 -5.35 -23.61
N THR A 220 -4.89 -4.15 -23.11
CA THR A 220 -4.38 -2.89 -23.70
C THR A 220 -3.01 -2.47 -23.17
N ASP A 221 -2.47 -3.18 -22.20
CA ASP A 221 -1.19 -2.84 -21.54
C ASP A 221 0.01 -3.54 -22.19
N GLN A 222 -0.16 -4.14 -23.40
CA GLN A 222 0.88 -4.84 -24.16
C GLN A 222 1.58 -3.96 -25.19
#